data_9aba83c1c427408a204d27de73fda7a6
#
_entry.id   9aba83c1c427408a204d27de73fda7a6
#
_cell.length_a   1.000
_cell.length_b   1.000
_cell.length_c   1.000
_cell.angle_alpha   90.00
_cell.angle_beta   90.00
_cell.angle_gamma   90.00
#
_symmetry.space_group_name_H-M   'P 1'
#
loop_
_entity.id
_entity.type
_entity.pdbx_description
1 polymer ?
#
loop_
_entity_poly.entity_id
_entity_poly.type
_entity_poly.pdbx_seq_one_letter_code
_entity_poly.pdbx_strand_id
1 'polypeptide(L)'
;MSMTDRIARLRALLSQKIVDAVLITKEENLHYFSGFRGDSTVLIVTHDRLVLVTDSRYTEQAAVQAPDYEIVEQRDGLYRKAAEIAADCGVLALGFEGSALVYDAYEKLKELLGEISFDTSLTLDRLRQVKDADEIALIRRACAIADAAFAHILTYIEPGMTELEVAAEMEHFMQREGSERPAFQTIVASGV
;
A
#
# COMPACT_ATOMS: atom_id res chain seq x y z
N MET A 1 10.84 -6.72 11.64
CA MET A 1 11.85 -5.87 10.92
C MET A 1 11.43 -4.43 11.11
N SER A 2 12.35 -3.55 11.50
CA SER A 2 12.01 -2.14 11.75
C SER A 2 11.70 -1.39 10.44
N MET A 3 11.02 -0.25 10.52
CA MET A 3 10.83 0.66 9.40
C MET A 3 12.17 1.09 8.79
N THR A 4 13.15 1.39 9.64
CA THR A 4 14.52 1.72 9.23
C THR A 4 15.15 0.63 8.36
N ASP A 5 14.97 -0.64 8.69
CA ASP A 5 15.51 -1.75 7.88
C ASP A 5 14.83 -1.85 6.52
N ARG A 6 13.51 -1.63 6.47
CA ARG A 6 12.74 -1.61 5.21
C ARG A 6 13.23 -0.51 4.28
N ILE A 7 13.42 0.70 4.82
CA ILE A 7 13.95 1.85 4.08
C ILE A 7 15.39 1.61 3.62
N ALA A 8 16.24 1.03 4.46
CA ALA A 8 17.63 0.71 4.07
C ALA A 8 17.67 -0.26 2.88
N ARG A 9 16.81 -1.30 2.87
CA ARG A 9 16.69 -2.23 1.74
C ARG A 9 16.16 -1.56 0.47
N LEU A 10 15.20 -0.62 0.60
CA LEU A 10 14.71 0.16 -0.52
C LEU A 10 15.82 1.04 -1.10
N ARG A 11 16.57 1.75 -0.29
CA ARG A 11 17.72 2.59 -0.71
C ARG A 11 18.81 1.77 -1.39
N ALA A 12 19.08 0.57 -0.91
CA ALA A 12 20.02 -0.35 -1.57
C ALA A 12 19.53 -0.74 -2.99
N LEU A 13 18.21 -0.92 -3.18
CA LEU A 13 17.63 -1.16 -4.50
C LEU A 13 17.77 0.08 -5.41
N LEU A 14 17.56 1.30 -4.90
CA LEU A 14 17.76 2.55 -5.68
C LEU A 14 19.18 2.62 -6.22
N SER A 15 20.18 2.37 -5.36
CA SER A 15 21.60 2.37 -5.76
C SER A 15 21.90 1.32 -6.83
N GLN A 16 21.31 0.11 -6.73
CA GLN A 16 21.48 -0.94 -7.73
C GLN A 16 20.85 -0.59 -9.08
N LYS A 17 19.77 0.19 -9.08
CA LYS A 17 19.02 0.60 -10.26
C LYS A 17 19.48 1.93 -10.84
N ILE A 18 20.44 2.60 -10.19
CA ILE A 18 20.99 3.89 -10.61
C ILE A 18 19.86 4.94 -10.74
N VAL A 19 19.01 5.00 -9.72
CA VAL A 19 18.00 6.05 -9.57
C VAL A 19 18.19 6.77 -8.23
N ASP A 20 17.92 8.07 -8.22
CA ASP A 20 18.15 8.92 -7.04
C ASP A 20 17.00 8.83 -6.04
N ALA A 21 15.80 8.51 -6.55
CA ALA A 21 14.59 8.42 -5.77
C ALA A 21 13.59 7.41 -6.38
N VAL A 22 12.56 7.07 -5.60
CA VAL A 22 11.41 6.32 -6.09
C VAL A 22 10.11 7.01 -5.68
N LEU A 23 9.16 7.04 -6.62
CA LEU A 23 7.78 7.36 -6.37
C LEU A 23 7.01 6.07 -6.09
N ILE A 24 6.43 5.95 -4.90
CA ILE A 24 5.63 4.81 -4.47
C ILE A 24 4.16 5.21 -4.50
N THR A 25 3.38 4.47 -5.28
CA THR A 25 1.96 4.73 -5.50
C THR A 25 1.06 3.53 -5.15
N LYS A 26 1.64 2.33 -5.07
CA LYS A 26 0.90 1.12 -4.73
C LYS A 26 0.57 1.10 -3.24
N GLU A 27 -0.72 0.95 -2.88
CA GLU A 27 -1.22 1.02 -1.52
C GLU A 27 -0.47 0.09 -0.55
N GLU A 28 -0.22 -1.16 -0.96
CA GLU A 28 0.48 -2.13 -0.11
C GLU A 28 1.95 -1.76 0.13
N ASN A 29 2.60 -1.12 -0.84
CA ASN A 29 3.97 -0.64 -0.69
C ASN A 29 4.02 0.67 0.08
N LEU A 30 3.05 1.55 -0.12
CA LEU A 30 2.82 2.72 0.72
C LEU A 30 2.78 2.34 2.19
N HIS A 31 1.86 1.42 2.54
CA HIS A 31 1.74 0.94 3.91
C HIS A 31 3.02 0.25 4.41
N TYR A 32 3.64 -0.59 3.59
CA TYR A 32 4.85 -1.33 3.98
C TYR A 32 6.04 -0.43 4.32
N PHE A 33 6.23 0.65 3.55
CA PHE A 33 7.38 1.56 3.72
C PHE A 33 7.10 2.75 4.64
N SER A 34 5.85 3.05 4.99
CA SER A 34 5.53 4.19 5.87
C SER A 34 4.70 3.83 7.10
N GLY A 35 3.97 2.72 7.07
CA GLY A 35 2.93 2.39 8.07
C GLY A 35 1.61 3.12 7.81
N PHE A 36 1.58 4.11 6.93
CA PHE A 36 0.39 4.91 6.64
C PHE A 36 -0.67 4.10 5.88
N ARG A 37 -1.94 4.32 6.23
CA ARG A 37 -3.11 3.75 5.56
C ARG A 37 -4.08 4.88 5.18
N GLY A 38 -4.19 5.15 3.91
CA GLY A 38 -5.12 6.14 3.37
C GLY A 38 -5.00 6.19 1.85
N ASP A 39 -6.00 6.77 1.20
CA ASP A 39 -5.99 7.04 -0.23
C ASP A 39 -5.31 8.38 -0.55
N SER A 40 -5.31 8.77 -1.80
CA SER A 40 -4.82 10.09 -2.25
C SER A 40 -3.42 10.45 -1.74
N THR A 41 -2.53 9.45 -1.69
CA THR A 41 -1.19 9.59 -1.10
C THR A 41 -0.13 8.97 -1.99
N VAL A 42 1.06 9.56 -2.00
CA VAL A 42 2.27 8.97 -2.57
C VAL A 42 3.45 9.17 -1.64
N LEU A 43 4.45 8.28 -1.72
CA LEU A 43 5.73 8.50 -1.08
C LEU A 43 6.79 8.86 -2.11
N ILE A 44 7.69 9.77 -1.73
CA ILE A 44 8.95 10.00 -2.42
C ILE A 44 10.06 9.63 -1.45
N VAL A 45 10.83 8.62 -1.82
CA VAL A 45 11.96 8.15 -1.02
C VAL A 45 13.24 8.41 -1.80
N THR A 46 14.10 9.26 -1.25
CA THR A 46 15.45 9.51 -1.77
C THR A 46 16.49 8.79 -0.91
N HIS A 47 17.78 8.98 -1.22
CA HIS A 47 18.87 8.42 -0.40
C HIS A 47 18.90 9.00 1.02
N ASP A 48 18.37 10.21 1.24
CA ASP A 48 18.43 10.96 2.50
C ASP A 48 17.07 11.43 3.03
N ARG A 49 16.04 11.58 2.19
CA ARG A 49 14.71 12.08 2.59
C ARG A 49 13.64 11.00 2.46
N LEU A 50 12.62 11.14 3.29
CA LEU A 50 11.38 10.37 3.28
C LEU A 50 10.23 11.37 3.26
N VAL A 51 9.50 11.47 2.16
CA VAL A 51 8.41 12.43 2.01
C VAL A 51 7.11 11.70 1.72
N LEU A 52 6.06 12.01 2.49
CA LEU A 52 4.70 11.55 2.29
C LEU A 52 3.85 12.73 1.84
N VAL A 53 3.35 12.65 0.62
CA VAL A 53 2.46 13.66 0.04
C VAL A 53 1.03 13.18 0.13
N THR A 54 0.16 13.98 0.74
CA THR A 54 -1.26 13.63 0.91
C THR A 54 -2.13 14.89 0.89
N ASP A 55 -3.44 14.78 1.02
CA ASP A 55 -4.33 15.93 1.14
C ASP A 55 -4.68 16.26 2.60
N SER A 56 -5.42 17.35 2.81
CA SER A 56 -5.76 17.87 4.14
C SER A 56 -6.55 16.90 5.03
N ARG A 57 -7.22 15.89 4.47
CA ARG A 57 -7.99 14.89 5.24
C ARG A 57 -7.08 13.95 6.04
N TYR A 58 -5.83 13.79 5.61
CA TYR A 58 -4.93 12.77 6.12
C TYR A 58 -3.67 13.31 6.82
N THR A 59 -3.45 14.62 6.89
CA THR A 59 -2.21 15.19 7.46
C THR A 59 -1.99 14.80 8.92
N GLU A 60 -3.02 14.85 9.77
CA GLU A 60 -2.93 14.46 11.17
C GLU A 60 -2.68 12.94 11.32
N GLN A 61 -3.42 12.13 10.55
CA GLN A 61 -3.25 10.68 10.55
C GLN A 61 -1.85 10.28 10.08
N ALA A 62 -1.34 10.91 9.01
CA ALA A 62 -0.01 10.66 8.46
C ALA A 62 1.09 11.00 9.49
N ALA A 63 0.95 12.11 10.20
CA ALA A 63 1.91 12.49 11.26
C ALA A 63 2.01 11.44 12.39
N VAL A 64 0.90 10.75 12.69
CA VAL A 64 0.88 9.69 13.70
C VAL A 64 1.38 8.35 13.15
N GLN A 65 0.97 7.97 11.95
CA GLN A 65 1.25 6.64 11.38
C GLN A 65 2.63 6.55 10.69
N ALA A 66 3.13 7.67 10.16
CA ALA A 66 4.40 7.76 9.45
C ALA A 66 5.34 8.83 10.08
N PRO A 67 5.70 8.69 11.37
CA PRO A 67 6.43 9.73 12.10
C PRO A 67 7.85 9.99 11.55
N ASP A 68 8.41 9.07 10.79
CA ASP A 68 9.73 9.20 10.16
C ASP A 68 9.69 10.00 8.84
N TYR A 69 8.47 10.35 8.37
CA TYR A 69 8.26 11.04 7.10
C TYR A 69 8.00 12.53 7.28
N GLU A 70 8.53 13.32 6.38
CA GLU A 70 8.08 14.69 6.16
C GLU A 70 6.70 14.65 5.50
N ILE A 71 5.69 15.17 6.20
CA ILE A 71 4.30 15.18 5.70
C ILE A 71 4.06 16.47 4.92
N VAL A 72 3.73 16.34 3.66
CA VAL A 72 3.47 17.46 2.75
C VAL A 72 2.02 17.42 2.28
N GLU A 73 1.27 18.48 2.60
CA GLU A 73 -0.09 18.66 2.09
C GLU A 73 -0.06 19.14 0.64
N GLN A 74 -0.76 18.43 -0.25
CA GLN A 74 -0.99 18.86 -1.61
C GLN A 74 -2.36 19.58 -1.73
N ARG A 75 -2.43 20.62 -2.58
CA ARG A 75 -3.66 21.38 -2.86
C ARG A 75 -3.98 21.41 -4.36
N ASP A 76 -2.95 21.36 -5.19
CA ASP A 76 -3.04 21.55 -6.64
C ASP A 76 -2.81 20.24 -7.43
N GLY A 77 -2.90 19.10 -6.75
CA GLY A 77 -2.76 17.78 -7.35
C GLY A 77 -1.52 17.02 -6.90
N LEU A 78 -1.77 15.75 -6.57
CA LEU A 78 -0.82 14.83 -5.96
C LEU A 78 0.48 14.69 -6.77
N TYR A 79 0.36 14.45 -8.07
CA TYR A 79 1.51 14.24 -8.96
C TYR A 79 2.30 15.53 -9.25
N ARG A 80 1.62 16.69 -9.27
CA ARG A 80 2.30 17.98 -9.38
C ARG A 80 3.19 18.21 -8.16
N LYS A 81 2.64 18.01 -6.97
CA LYS A 81 3.40 18.17 -5.73
C LYS A 81 4.56 17.16 -5.65
N ALA A 82 4.36 15.93 -6.11
CA ALA A 82 5.42 14.93 -6.18
C ALA A 82 6.57 15.36 -7.12
N ALA A 83 6.23 15.90 -8.29
CA ALA A 83 7.24 16.38 -9.24
C ALA A 83 8.02 17.59 -8.68
N GLU A 84 7.35 18.55 -8.02
CA GLU A 84 7.99 19.68 -7.33
C GLU A 84 9.00 19.19 -6.28
N ILE A 85 8.61 18.23 -5.44
CA ILE A 85 9.48 17.67 -4.41
C ILE A 85 10.69 16.94 -5.02
N ALA A 86 10.47 16.17 -6.09
CA ALA A 86 11.58 15.51 -6.78
C ALA A 86 12.61 16.53 -7.31
N ALA A 87 12.13 17.63 -7.91
CA ALA A 87 13.00 18.72 -8.38
C ALA A 87 13.72 19.42 -7.21
N ASP A 88 13.01 19.74 -6.11
CA ASP A 88 13.60 20.38 -4.92
C ASP A 88 14.64 19.49 -4.23
N CYS A 89 14.51 18.16 -4.35
CA CYS A 89 15.51 17.21 -3.87
C CYS A 89 16.70 17.04 -4.82
N GLY A 90 16.73 17.72 -5.97
CA GLY A 90 17.77 17.57 -6.98
C GLY A 90 17.81 16.20 -7.64
N VAL A 91 16.67 15.50 -7.71
CA VAL A 91 16.54 14.19 -8.36
C VAL A 91 16.79 14.33 -9.86
N LEU A 92 17.68 13.52 -10.42
CA LEU A 92 17.94 13.44 -11.85
C LEU A 92 17.25 12.22 -12.48
N ALA A 93 17.09 11.15 -11.71
CA ALA A 93 16.42 9.93 -12.15
C ALA A 93 15.43 9.43 -11.06
N LEU A 94 14.14 9.48 -11.38
CA LEU A 94 13.05 9.02 -10.52
C LEU A 94 12.56 7.65 -10.98
N GLY A 95 12.67 6.64 -10.11
CA GLY A 95 12.05 5.34 -10.33
C GLY A 95 10.56 5.34 -9.96
N PHE A 96 9.80 4.42 -10.51
CA PHE A 96 8.36 4.28 -10.25
C PHE A 96 7.90 2.81 -10.26
N GLU A 97 6.69 2.57 -9.79
CA GLU A 97 6.08 1.24 -9.79
C GLU A 97 5.21 1.04 -11.04
N GLY A 98 5.79 0.47 -12.10
CA GLY A 98 5.11 0.29 -13.37
C GLY A 98 3.88 -0.62 -13.34
N SER A 99 3.73 -1.46 -12.30
CA SER A 99 2.54 -2.30 -12.11
C SER A 99 1.37 -1.58 -11.43
N ALA A 100 1.60 -0.39 -10.86
CA ALA A 100 0.60 0.36 -10.10
C ALA A 100 0.24 1.70 -10.74
N LEU A 101 1.20 2.31 -11.45
CA LEU A 101 0.98 3.59 -12.10
C LEU A 101 0.23 3.38 -13.42
N VAL A 102 -0.99 3.90 -13.52
CA VAL A 102 -1.77 3.84 -14.76
C VAL A 102 -1.16 4.75 -15.83
N TYR A 103 -1.37 4.41 -17.10
CA TYR A 103 -0.72 5.08 -18.24
C TYR A 103 -0.90 6.60 -18.22
N ASP A 104 -2.13 7.09 -18.05
CA ASP A 104 -2.41 8.54 -18.04
C ASP A 104 -1.67 9.28 -16.92
N ALA A 105 -1.51 8.63 -15.75
CA ALA A 105 -0.75 9.18 -14.64
C ALA A 105 0.76 9.20 -14.94
N TYR A 106 1.26 8.18 -15.62
CA TYR A 106 2.65 8.11 -16.08
C TYR A 106 2.96 9.25 -17.06
N GLU A 107 2.15 9.42 -18.11
CA GLU A 107 2.34 10.50 -19.10
C GLU A 107 2.28 11.88 -18.44
N LYS A 108 1.30 12.11 -17.58
CA LYS A 108 1.18 13.34 -16.84
C LYS A 108 2.38 13.62 -15.93
N LEU A 109 2.85 12.61 -15.22
CA LEU A 109 4.05 12.73 -14.38
C LEU A 109 5.29 13.03 -15.22
N LYS A 110 5.47 12.33 -16.34
CA LYS A 110 6.59 12.54 -17.26
C LYS A 110 6.63 13.98 -17.78
N GLU A 111 5.48 14.53 -18.13
CA GLU A 111 5.35 15.95 -18.52
C GLU A 111 5.73 16.89 -17.38
N LEU A 112 5.26 16.64 -16.15
CA LEU A 112 5.53 17.48 -14.98
C LEU A 112 6.98 17.41 -14.50
N LEU A 113 7.64 16.27 -14.68
CA LEU A 113 9.04 16.04 -14.28
C LEU A 113 10.05 16.72 -15.22
N GLY A 114 9.66 17.04 -16.47
CA GLY A 114 10.52 17.72 -17.42
C GLY A 114 11.81 16.97 -17.73
N GLU A 115 12.95 17.50 -17.29
CA GLU A 115 14.29 16.93 -17.53
C GLU A 115 14.64 15.75 -16.59
N ILE A 116 13.85 15.49 -15.56
CA ILE A 116 14.07 14.35 -14.66
C ILE A 116 13.75 13.05 -15.42
N SER A 117 14.71 12.14 -15.50
CA SER A 117 14.49 10.83 -16.12
C SER A 117 13.41 10.03 -15.36
N PHE A 118 12.41 9.53 -16.08
CA PHE A 118 11.27 8.77 -15.52
C PHE A 118 11.00 7.50 -16.33
N ASP A 119 12.07 6.73 -16.58
CA ASP A 119 12.02 5.55 -17.46
C ASP A 119 12.28 4.24 -16.70
N THR A 120 12.63 4.30 -15.41
CA THR A 120 12.99 3.13 -14.61
C THR A 120 11.83 2.61 -13.79
N SER A 121 11.23 1.50 -14.25
CA SER A 121 10.23 0.76 -13.47
C SER A 121 10.89 -0.14 -12.42
N LEU A 122 10.40 -0.07 -11.19
CA LEU A 122 10.87 -0.85 -10.04
C LEU A 122 9.82 -1.88 -9.59
N THR A 123 10.29 -3.06 -9.20
CA THR A 123 9.44 -4.11 -8.62
C THR A 123 9.65 -4.17 -7.10
N LEU A 124 8.97 -3.30 -6.37
CA LEU A 124 9.11 -3.18 -4.91
C LEU A 124 8.48 -4.35 -4.15
N ASP A 125 7.51 -5.05 -4.72
CA ASP A 125 6.84 -6.22 -4.12
C ASP A 125 7.82 -7.30 -3.68
N ARG A 126 8.97 -7.43 -4.34
CA ARG A 126 10.02 -8.37 -3.97
C ARG A 126 10.56 -8.12 -2.55
N LEU A 127 10.57 -6.86 -2.10
CA LEU A 127 11.04 -6.50 -0.76
C LEU A 127 10.11 -6.98 0.35
N ARG A 128 8.82 -7.29 0.01
CA ARG A 128 7.78 -7.81 0.92
C ARG A 128 7.60 -9.33 0.85
N GLN A 129 8.33 -10.04 -0.01
CA GLN A 129 8.14 -11.49 -0.19
C GLN A 129 8.55 -12.28 1.05
N VAL A 130 9.65 -11.89 1.67
CA VAL A 130 10.11 -12.50 2.92
C VAL A 130 9.50 -11.73 4.08
N LYS A 131 8.60 -12.41 4.82
CA LYS A 131 7.85 -11.83 5.93
C LYS A 131 8.68 -11.84 7.21
N ASP A 132 8.58 -10.78 7.98
CA ASP A 132 9.15 -10.73 9.33
C ASP A 132 8.24 -11.39 10.37
N ALA A 133 8.69 -11.43 11.63
CA ALA A 133 7.96 -12.10 12.70
C ALA A 133 6.58 -11.47 12.97
N ASP A 134 6.48 -10.14 12.89
CA ASP A 134 5.24 -9.41 13.15
C ASP A 134 4.24 -9.62 12.00
N GLU A 135 4.72 -9.58 10.76
CA GLU A 135 3.92 -9.90 9.57
C GLU A 135 3.42 -11.34 9.60
N ILE A 136 4.25 -12.29 10.02
CA ILE A 136 3.84 -13.70 10.20
C ILE A 136 2.78 -13.82 11.30
N ALA A 137 2.92 -13.08 12.41
CA ALA A 137 1.93 -13.09 13.49
C ALA A 137 0.56 -12.57 13.01
N LEU A 138 0.53 -11.51 12.21
CA LEU A 138 -0.70 -10.98 11.61
C LEU A 138 -1.34 -11.97 10.64
N ILE A 139 -0.55 -12.62 9.79
CA ILE A 139 -1.04 -13.65 8.86
C ILE A 139 -1.65 -14.82 9.64
N ARG A 140 -0.98 -15.30 10.70
CA ARG A 140 -1.51 -16.37 11.55
C ARG A 140 -2.83 -15.98 12.20
N ARG A 141 -2.97 -14.72 12.66
CA ARG A 141 -4.22 -14.23 13.21
C ARG A 141 -5.33 -14.22 12.16
N ALA A 142 -5.04 -13.75 10.96
CA ALA A 142 -6.00 -13.75 9.85
C ALA A 142 -6.45 -15.18 9.49
N CYS A 143 -5.53 -16.15 9.45
CA CYS A 143 -5.87 -17.56 9.25
C CYS A 143 -6.75 -18.10 10.37
N ALA A 144 -6.45 -17.80 11.63
CA ALA A 144 -7.25 -18.25 12.77
C ALA A 144 -8.69 -17.70 12.73
N ILE A 145 -8.88 -16.44 12.29
CA ILE A 145 -10.23 -15.87 12.07
C ILE A 145 -10.96 -16.63 10.95
N ALA A 146 -10.28 -16.92 9.85
CA ALA A 146 -10.88 -17.68 8.74
C ALA A 146 -11.26 -19.10 9.15
N ASP A 147 -10.41 -19.80 9.91
CA ASP A 147 -10.68 -21.14 10.44
C ASP A 147 -11.88 -21.13 11.39
N ALA A 148 -11.96 -20.13 12.28
CA ALA A 148 -13.09 -19.96 13.20
C ALA A 148 -14.39 -19.64 12.44
N ALA A 149 -14.34 -18.79 11.41
CA ALA A 149 -15.49 -18.49 10.56
C ALA A 149 -15.97 -19.73 9.80
N PHE A 150 -15.07 -20.56 9.30
CA PHE A 150 -15.41 -21.81 8.65
C PHE A 150 -16.08 -22.80 9.63
N ALA A 151 -15.54 -22.96 10.83
CA ALA A 151 -16.14 -23.81 11.86
C ALA A 151 -17.54 -23.31 12.28
N HIS A 152 -17.71 -21.99 12.40
CA HIS A 152 -19.01 -21.38 12.69
C HIS A 152 -20.04 -21.65 11.60
N ILE A 153 -19.69 -21.40 10.33
CA ILE A 153 -20.64 -21.52 9.22
C ILE A 153 -21.11 -22.95 9.03
N LEU A 154 -20.31 -23.97 9.31
CA LEU A 154 -20.71 -25.38 9.26
C LEU A 154 -21.85 -25.74 10.23
N THR A 155 -21.99 -24.97 11.31
CA THR A 155 -23.06 -25.16 12.31
C THR A 155 -24.25 -24.24 12.07
N TYR A 156 -24.11 -23.25 11.20
CA TYR A 156 -25.12 -22.24 10.92
C TYR A 156 -25.98 -22.56 9.69
N ILE A 157 -25.38 -23.16 8.66
CA ILE A 157 -26.07 -23.46 7.41
C ILE A 157 -27.20 -24.47 7.62
N GLU A 158 -28.41 -24.08 7.18
CA GLU A 158 -29.61 -24.92 7.17
C GLU A 158 -30.24 -24.97 5.77
N PRO A 159 -30.95 -26.06 5.44
CA PRO A 159 -31.69 -26.14 4.17
C PRO A 159 -32.70 -25.00 4.03
N GLY A 160 -32.68 -24.33 2.89
CA GLY A 160 -33.56 -23.19 2.58
C GLY A 160 -32.90 -21.83 2.73
N MET A 161 -31.71 -21.76 3.28
CA MET A 161 -30.92 -20.51 3.26
C MET A 161 -30.45 -20.17 1.85
N THR A 162 -30.41 -18.87 1.57
CA THR A 162 -29.85 -18.35 0.33
C THR A 162 -28.33 -18.20 0.44
N GLU A 163 -27.63 -18.20 -0.69
CA GLU A 163 -26.19 -17.95 -0.77
C GLU A 163 -25.81 -16.60 -0.14
N LEU A 164 -26.67 -15.58 -0.29
CA LEU A 164 -26.48 -14.25 0.29
C LEU A 164 -26.54 -14.27 1.83
N GLU A 165 -27.45 -15.02 2.43
CA GLU A 165 -27.54 -15.17 3.90
C GLU A 165 -26.32 -15.85 4.46
N VAL A 166 -25.82 -16.89 3.80
CA VAL A 166 -24.57 -17.58 4.19
C VAL A 166 -23.35 -16.66 4.07
N ALA A 167 -23.24 -15.91 2.97
CA ALA A 167 -22.15 -14.94 2.78
C ALA A 167 -22.16 -13.85 3.85
N ALA A 168 -23.33 -13.26 4.11
CA ALA A 168 -23.49 -12.19 5.10
C ALA A 168 -23.13 -12.64 6.52
N GLU A 169 -23.56 -13.85 6.93
CA GLU A 169 -23.20 -14.39 8.24
C GLU A 169 -21.70 -14.64 8.37
N MET A 170 -21.07 -15.18 7.34
CA MET A 170 -19.63 -15.45 7.37
C MET A 170 -18.81 -14.16 7.47
N GLU A 171 -19.17 -13.15 6.71
CA GLU A 171 -18.52 -11.82 6.77
C GLU A 171 -18.73 -11.16 8.13
N HIS A 172 -19.97 -11.19 8.64
CA HIS A 172 -20.29 -10.63 9.95
C HIS A 172 -19.51 -11.34 11.07
N PHE A 173 -19.42 -12.66 11.03
CA PHE A 173 -18.62 -13.41 11.99
C PHE A 173 -17.15 -13.00 11.96
N MET A 174 -16.52 -12.96 10.77
CA MET A 174 -15.12 -12.55 10.63
C MET A 174 -14.87 -11.13 11.16
N GLN A 175 -15.79 -10.19 10.92
CA GLN A 175 -15.69 -8.82 11.45
C GLN A 175 -15.78 -8.79 12.97
N ARG A 176 -16.65 -9.56 13.60
CA ARG A 176 -16.73 -9.69 15.06
C ARG A 176 -15.46 -10.25 15.67
N GLU A 177 -14.78 -11.15 14.97
CA GLU A 177 -13.49 -11.71 15.39
C GLU A 177 -12.30 -10.76 15.12
N GLY A 178 -12.55 -9.60 14.55
CA GLY A 178 -11.57 -8.52 14.36
C GLY A 178 -10.95 -8.45 12.97
N SER A 179 -11.58 -9.06 11.96
CA SER A 179 -11.23 -8.81 10.56
C SER A 179 -11.74 -7.42 10.15
N GLU A 180 -10.92 -6.67 9.44
CA GLU A 180 -11.32 -5.39 8.86
C GLU A 180 -12.32 -5.59 7.72
N ARG A 181 -12.01 -6.53 6.83
CA ARG A 181 -12.83 -6.89 5.66
C ARG A 181 -12.40 -8.25 5.09
N PRO A 182 -13.23 -8.89 4.26
CA PRO A 182 -12.79 -10.03 3.47
C PRO A 182 -11.62 -9.67 2.55
N ALA A 183 -10.72 -10.62 2.28
CA ALA A 183 -9.57 -10.41 1.41
C ALA A 183 -9.97 -10.22 -0.08
N PHE A 184 -11.13 -10.74 -0.46
CA PHE A 184 -11.74 -10.63 -1.79
C PHE A 184 -13.26 -10.74 -1.65
N GLN A 185 -13.98 -10.40 -2.70
CA GLN A 185 -15.45 -10.52 -2.71
C GLN A 185 -15.87 -11.96 -2.39
N THR A 186 -16.72 -12.12 -1.39
CA THR A 186 -17.18 -13.43 -0.94
C THR A 186 -17.98 -14.13 -2.04
N ILE A 187 -17.64 -15.37 -2.31
CA ILE A 187 -18.32 -16.22 -3.28
C ILE A 187 -18.95 -17.39 -2.52
N VAL A 188 -20.27 -17.49 -2.59
CA VAL A 188 -21.04 -18.65 -2.12
C VAL A 188 -21.84 -19.17 -3.27
N ALA A 189 -21.74 -20.45 -3.56
CA ALA A 189 -22.47 -21.10 -4.66
C ALA A 189 -22.97 -22.47 -4.22
N SER A 190 -24.20 -22.79 -4.55
CA SER A 190 -24.86 -24.03 -4.18
C SER A 190 -25.82 -24.50 -5.30
N GLY A 191 -25.85 -25.78 -5.55
CA GLY A 191 -26.75 -26.39 -6.55
C GLY A 191 -26.17 -26.37 -7.97
N VAL A 192 -27.08 -26.52 -8.94
CA VAL A 192 -26.80 -26.62 -10.38
C VAL A 192 -27.11 -25.30 -11.08
#